data_e1caf586c806d9de5ecf17efafede458
#
_entry.id   e1caf586c806d9de5ecf17efafede458
#
_cell.length_a   1.000
_cell.length_b   1.000
_cell.length_c   1.000
_cell.angle_alpha   90.00
_cell.angle_beta   90.00
_cell.angle_gamma   90.00
#
_symmetry.space_group_name_H-M   'P 1'
#
loop_
_entity.id
_entity.type
_entity.pdbx_description
1 polymer ?
#
loop_
_entity_poly.entity_id
_entity_poly.type
_entity_poly.pdbx_seq_one_letter_code
_entity_poly.pdbx_strand_id
1 'polypeptide(L)'
;VGAGPSGLSAAIKLKQLAEKNGREISVCVVEKGSEAGAHSLAGAIIDPISLNELIPDWKEKGAPLTRTVTKDRVVFLTEKKAFNLPITPNFDNHANYIASLGEVVRWLAEQAENLGVEIYPGFAAAEVLYHEDGSVKGIATGNMGVGKDGEPTDSFQPGMELWAQQTIFAEGCRGSLSKQVIEQFKLDQNSEPQTYGLGIKEIWEVPSEKHQPGLVMHSAGWPLDSKTYGGSFIYHFDDNKVAVGFVVGLDYQNPYLSPFEEFQRF
;
A
#
# COMPACT_ATOMS: atom_id res chain seq x y z
N VAL A 1 7.03 10.32 6.83
CA VAL A 1 7.71 9.77 5.64
C VAL A 1 6.81 8.74 5.00
N GLY A 2 6.41 8.97 3.71
CA GLY A 2 5.50 8.16 2.93
C GLY A 2 4.06 8.66 2.94
N ALA A 3 3.53 9.03 1.76
CA ALA A 3 2.14 9.43 1.52
C ALA A 3 1.24 8.25 1.12
N GLY A 4 1.47 7.08 1.72
CA GLY A 4 0.57 5.94 1.64
C GLY A 4 -0.60 6.05 2.63
N PRO A 5 -1.50 5.05 2.65
CA PRO A 5 -2.67 5.07 3.54
C PRO A 5 -2.31 5.34 5.01
N SER A 6 -1.23 4.72 5.51
CA SER A 6 -0.78 4.87 6.89
C SER A 6 -0.31 6.29 7.22
N GLY A 7 0.57 6.87 6.38
CA GLY A 7 1.11 8.21 6.61
C GLY A 7 0.05 9.29 6.50
N LEU A 8 -0.83 9.20 5.48
CA LEU A 8 -1.92 10.15 5.30
C LEU A 8 -2.97 10.06 6.42
N SER A 9 -3.32 8.85 6.84
CA SER A 9 -4.23 8.67 7.99
C SER A 9 -3.67 9.27 9.28
N ALA A 10 -2.37 9.08 9.53
CA ALA A 10 -1.69 9.68 10.67
C ALA A 10 -1.70 11.21 10.58
N ALA A 11 -1.39 11.79 9.42
CA ALA A 11 -1.38 13.23 9.19
C ALA A 11 -2.77 13.85 9.39
N ILE A 12 -3.81 13.26 8.81
CA ILE A 12 -5.21 13.67 8.97
C ILE A 12 -5.59 13.65 10.45
N LYS A 13 -5.31 12.51 11.13
CA LYS A 13 -5.68 12.36 12.55
C LYS A 13 -4.96 13.36 13.44
N LEU A 14 -3.69 13.64 13.19
CA LEU A 14 -2.93 14.65 13.92
C LEU A 14 -3.54 16.05 13.75
N LYS A 15 -3.90 16.46 12.54
CA LYS A 15 -4.55 17.76 12.29
C LYS A 15 -5.91 17.85 12.96
N GLN A 16 -6.74 16.80 12.88
CA GLN A 16 -8.04 16.74 13.56
C GLN A 16 -7.90 16.85 15.08
N LEU A 17 -6.91 16.17 15.67
CA LEU A 17 -6.67 16.24 17.12
C LEU A 17 -6.10 17.59 17.54
N ALA A 18 -5.26 18.21 16.74
CA ALA A 18 -4.74 19.55 16.99
C ALA A 18 -5.86 20.58 17.01
N GLU A 19 -6.72 20.58 15.99
CA GLU A 19 -7.89 21.44 15.91
C GLU A 19 -8.83 21.26 17.12
N LYS A 20 -9.17 20.00 17.45
CA LYS A 20 -10.02 19.67 18.61
C LYS A 20 -9.46 20.19 19.93
N ASN A 21 -8.13 20.26 20.07
CA ASN A 21 -7.45 20.69 21.30
C ASN A 21 -7.00 22.17 21.23
N GLY A 22 -7.40 22.92 20.21
CA GLY A 22 -7.01 24.33 20.03
C GLY A 22 -5.50 24.51 19.90
N ARG A 23 -4.79 23.52 19.31
CA ARG A 23 -3.36 23.56 19.08
C ARG A 23 -3.06 23.74 17.60
N GLU A 24 -2.11 24.58 17.30
CA GLU A 24 -1.56 24.68 15.96
C GLU A 24 -0.33 23.78 15.83
N ILE A 25 -0.34 22.89 14.82
CA ILE A 25 0.80 22.03 14.47
C ILE A 25 1.06 22.09 12.97
N SER A 26 2.31 22.15 12.61
CA SER A 26 2.75 21.94 11.22
C SER A 26 2.95 20.44 10.99
N VAL A 27 2.40 19.94 9.88
CA VAL A 27 2.55 18.54 9.45
C VAL A 27 3.02 18.53 8.00
N CYS A 28 4.20 17.94 7.78
CA CYS A 28 4.81 17.76 6.48
C CYS A 28 4.88 16.27 6.14
N VAL A 29 4.54 15.90 4.92
CA VAL A 29 4.64 14.53 4.40
C VAL A 29 5.54 14.53 3.16
N VAL A 30 6.61 13.77 3.18
CA VAL A 30 7.46 13.54 2.00
C VAL A 30 7.10 12.21 1.34
N GLU A 31 7.05 12.21 0.01
CA GLU A 31 6.70 11.05 -0.81
C GLU A 31 7.69 10.88 -1.96
N LYS A 32 8.24 9.69 -2.13
CA LYS A 32 9.19 9.39 -3.21
C LYS A 32 8.55 9.32 -4.60
N GLY A 33 7.27 8.96 -4.66
CA GLY A 33 6.49 8.91 -5.90
C GLY A 33 6.23 10.31 -6.45
N SER A 34 5.95 10.40 -7.74
CA SER A 34 5.61 11.65 -8.42
C SER A 34 4.31 12.28 -7.92
N GLU A 35 3.46 11.51 -7.30
CA GLU A 35 2.22 11.89 -6.61
C GLU A 35 1.88 10.87 -5.52
N ALA A 36 1.02 11.25 -4.59
CA ALA A 36 0.46 10.31 -3.62
C ALA A 36 -0.34 9.22 -4.35
N GLY A 37 -0.09 7.95 -4.03
CA GLY A 37 -0.75 6.81 -4.66
C GLY A 37 -0.11 6.28 -5.94
N ALA A 38 0.92 6.95 -6.51
CA ALA A 38 1.60 6.49 -7.73
C ALA A 38 2.17 5.06 -7.62
N HIS A 39 2.58 4.64 -6.43
CA HIS A 39 3.11 3.30 -6.16
C HIS A 39 2.08 2.35 -5.55
N SER A 40 0.81 2.76 -5.45
CA SER A 40 -0.27 1.94 -4.89
C SER A 40 -1.01 1.22 -6.01
N LEU A 41 -1.05 -0.12 -5.92
CA LEU A 41 -1.70 -0.94 -6.95
C LEU A 41 -3.22 -0.89 -6.82
N ALA A 42 -3.91 -0.88 -7.94
CA ALA A 42 -5.37 -1.02 -8.01
C ALA A 42 -5.83 -2.43 -7.61
N GLY A 43 -7.16 -2.61 -7.43
CA GLY A 43 -7.75 -3.89 -7.05
C GLY A 43 -7.42 -4.28 -5.61
N ALA A 44 -7.85 -3.46 -4.67
CA ALA A 44 -7.86 -3.76 -3.25
C ALA A 44 -9.29 -4.02 -2.76
N ILE A 45 -9.41 -4.81 -1.70
CA ILE A 45 -10.64 -4.91 -0.92
C ILE A 45 -10.43 -4.11 0.36
N ILE A 46 -11.30 -3.16 0.60
CA ILE A 46 -11.19 -2.21 1.70
C ILE A 46 -12.36 -2.40 2.65
N ASP A 47 -12.06 -2.73 3.91
CA ASP A 47 -12.98 -2.62 5.01
C ASP A 47 -13.11 -1.14 5.40
N PRO A 48 -14.32 -0.56 5.37
CA PRO A 48 -14.51 0.87 5.62
C PRO A 48 -14.41 1.26 7.10
N ILE A 49 -14.22 0.33 8.04
CA ILE A 49 -14.22 0.61 9.48
C ILE A 49 -13.26 1.73 9.84
N SER A 50 -11.99 1.63 9.42
CA SER A 50 -10.98 2.66 9.71
C SER A 50 -11.32 4.00 9.06
N LEU A 51 -11.91 3.99 7.88
CA LEU A 51 -12.33 5.20 7.19
C LEU A 51 -13.53 5.85 7.87
N ASN A 52 -14.50 5.05 8.36
CA ASN A 52 -15.63 5.53 9.16
C ASN A 52 -15.17 6.24 10.45
N GLU A 53 -14.07 5.79 11.05
CA GLU A 53 -13.50 6.42 12.24
C GLU A 53 -12.68 7.68 11.92
N LEU A 54 -11.97 7.68 10.81
CA LEU A 54 -11.08 8.78 10.41
C LEU A 54 -11.84 9.94 9.79
N ILE A 55 -12.74 9.64 8.85
CA ILE A 55 -13.53 10.61 8.07
C ILE A 55 -14.96 10.08 7.98
N PRO A 56 -15.80 10.27 9.01
CA PRO A 56 -17.15 9.68 9.06
C PRO A 56 -18.04 10.03 7.88
N ASP A 57 -17.84 11.19 7.28
CA ASP A 57 -18.55 11.74 6.11
C ASP A 57 -17.83 11.45 4.78
N TRP A 58 -17.04 10.37 4.71
CA TRP A 58 -16.24 10.04 3.53
C TRP A 58 -17.09 9.82 2.25
N LYS A 59 -18.33 9.35 2.39
CA LYS A 59 -19.25 9.16 1.27
C LYS A 59 -19.66 10.48 0.65
N GLU A 60 -20.05 11.43 1.50
CA GLU A 60 -20.44 12.79 1.12
C GLU A 60 -19.25 13.56 0.53
N LYS A 61 -18.04 13.26 0.98
CA LYS A 61 -16.78 13.81 0.47
C LYS A 61 -16.27 13.11 -0.79
N GLY A 62 -17.04 12.17 -1.33
CA GLY A 62 -16.75 11.55 -2.61
C GLY A 62 -15.55 10.59 -2.60
N ALA A 63 -15.32 9.87 -1.50
CA ALA A 63 -14.30 8.82 -1.50
C ALA A 63 -14.54 7.80 -2.61
N PRO A 64 -13.51 7.35 -3.33
CA PRO A 64 -13.65 6.47 -4.50
C PRO A 64 -13.89 5.00 -4.08
N LEU A 65 -14.84 4.79 -3.17
CA LEU A 65 -15.33 3.48 -2.72
C LEU A 65 -16.76 3.27 -3.25
N THR A 66 -16.85 2.95 -4.54
CA THR A 66 -18.12 2.89 -5.27
C THR A 66 -18.68 1.49 -5.39
N ARG A 67 -17.82 0.48 -5.43
CA ARG A 67 -18.21 -0.91 -5.66
C ARG A 67 -18.16 -1.74 -4.38
N THR A 68 -19.33 -2.09 -3.83
CA THR A 68 -19.43 -3.03 -2.71
C THR A 68 -19.21 -4.47 -3.18
N VAL A 69 -18.64 -5.31 -2.32
CA VAL A 69 -18.56 -6.76 -2.51
C VAL A 69 -19.98 -7.32 -2.40
N THR A 70 -20.41 -8.05 -3.43
CA THR A 70 -21.74 -8.68 -3.49
C THR A 70 -21.66 -10.19 -3.45
N LYS A 71 -20.50 -10.76 -3.73
CA LYS A 71 -20.29 -12.20 -3.78
C LYS A 71 -18.83 -12.55 -3.53
N ASP A 72 -18.61 -13.43 -2.57
CA ASP A 72 -17.30 -14.05 -2.32
C ASP A 72 -17.27 -15.47 -2.89
N ARG A 73 -16.10 -15.87 -3.37
CA ARG A 73 -15.78 -17.25 -3.73
C ARG A 73 -14.37 -17.60 -3.28
N VAL A 74 -14.23 -18.77 -2.66
CA VAL A 74 -12.92 -19.36 -2.38
C VAL A 74 -12.84 -20.68 -3.15
N VAL A 75 -11.79 -20.85 -3.93
CA VAL A 75 -11.63 -22.03 -4.78
C VAL A 75 -10.28 -22.70 -4.58
N PHE A 76 -10.24 -24.02 -4.66
CA PHE A 76 -9.01 -24.78 -4.80
C PHE A 76 -8.83 -25.16 -6.26
N LEU A 77 -7.70 -24.82 -6.82
CA LEU A 77 -7.37 -25.04 -8.22
C LEU A 77 -6.50 -26.28 -8.39
N THR A 78 -6.82 -27.05 -9.39
CA THR A 78 -5.92 -28.04 -10.00
C THR A 78 -5.72 -27.65 -11.45
N GLU A 79 -4.79 -28.28 -12.14
CA GLU A 79 -4.51 -28.00 -13.57
C GLU A 79 -5.77 -28.02 -14.45
N LYS A 80 -6.78 -28.83 -14.11
CA LYS A 80 -7.96 -29.07 -14.94
C LYS A 80 -9.30 -28.72 -14.30
N LYS A 81 -9.34 -28.45 -13.00
CA LYS A 81 -10.59 -28.28 -12.26
C LYS A 81 -10.45 -27.24 -11.15
N ALA A 82 -11.55 -26.55 -10.87
CA ALA A 82 -11.73 -25.67 -9.72
C ALA A 82 -12.78 -26.26 -8.77
N PHE A 83 -12.48 -26.33 -7.49
CA PHE A 83 -13.37 -26.81 -6.46
C PHE A 83 -13.72 -25.66 -5.51
N ASN A 84 -15.02 -25.39 -5.33
CA ASN A 84 -15.42 -24.39 -4.35
C ASN A 84 -15.12 -24.88 -2.93
N LEU A 85 -14.54 -24.02 -2.14
CA LEU A 85 -14.30 -24.20 -0.72
C LEU A 85 -15.33 -23.41 0.11
N PRO A 86 -15.59 -23.80 1.34
CA PRO A 86 -16.39 -22.99 2.27
C PRO A 86 -15.71 -21.62 2.49
N ILE A 87 -16.53 -20.57 2.56
CA ILE A 87 -16.07 -19.25 2.92
C ILE A 87 -15.88 -19.23 4.45
N THR A 88 -14.65 -18.99 4.89
CA THR A 88 -14.35 -18.79 6.31
C THR A 88 -14.50 -17.30 6.66
N PRO A 89 -14.64 -16.93 7.94
CA PRO A 89 -14.76 -15.53 8.36
C PRO A 89 -13.67 -14.60 7.81
N ASN A 90 -12.45 -15.12 7.61
CA ASN A 90 -11.32 -14.35 7.06
C ASN A 90 -11.45 -14.06 5.56
N PHE A 91 -12.33 -14.74 4.84
CA PHE A 91 -12.63 -14.56 3.42
C PHE A 91 -14.04 -14.02 3.19
N ASP A 92 -14.76 -13.65 4.24
CA ASP A 92 -16.04 -12.96 4.13
C ASP A 92 -15.81 -11.46 4.01
N ASN A 93 -15.99 -10.96 2.79
CA ASN A 93 -15.82 -9.55 2.46
C ASN A 93 -17.14 -8.80 2.35
N HIS A 94 -18.21 -9.35 2.92
CA HIS A 94 -19.51 -8.70 2.88
C HIS A 94 -19.44 -7.28 3.47
N ALA A 95 -20.02 -6.31 2.77
CA ALA A 95 -19.99 -4.88 3.08
C ALA A 95 -18.62 -4.17 2.89
N ASN A 96 -17.57 -4.86 2.47
CA ASN A 96 -16.33 -4.27 2.03
C ASN A 96 -16.45 -3.68 0.61
N TYR A 97 -15.45 -2.92 0.20
CA TYR A 97 -15.43 -2.26 -1.10
C TYR A 97 -14.26 -2.76 -1.94
N ILE A 98 -14.52 -3.02 -3.22
CA ILE A 98 -13.46 -3.24 -4.21
C ILE A 98 -13.08 -1.88 -4.77
N ALA A 99 -11.81 -1.50 -4.66
CA ALA A 99 -11.35 -0.16 -5.03
C ALA A 99 -9.96 -0.15 -5.66
N SER A 100 -9.66 0.94 -6.35
CA SER A 100 -8.30 1.31 -6.71
C SER A 100 -7.62 1.96 -5.49
N LEU A 101 -6.64 1.30 -4.90
CA LEU A 101 -5.93 1.84 -3.74
C LEU A 101 -5.21 3.15 -4.09
N GLY A 102 -4.70 3.30 -5.31
CA GLY A 102 -4.07 4.54 -5.77
C GLY A 102 -5.04 5.72 -5.75
N GLU A 103 -6.29 5.51 -6.17
CA GLU A 103 -7.33 6.55 -6.14
C GLU A 103 -7.74 6.90 -4.71
N VAL A 104 -7.86 5.90 -3.84
CA VAL A 104 -8.15 6.13 -2.41
C VAL A 104 -7.02 6.93 -1.75
N VAL A 105 -5.77 6.64 -2.09
CA VAL A 105 -4.61 7.38 -1.54
C VAL A 105 -4.59 8.82 -2.05
N ARG A 106 -4.86 9.06 -3.33
CA ARG A 106 -4.99 10.43 -3.87
C ARG A 106 -6.09 11.22 -3.15
N TRP A 107 -7.25 10.61 -2.99
CA TRP A 107 -8.35 11.24 -2.25
C TRP A 107 -7.97 11.52 -0.78
N LEU A 108 -7.28 10.61 -0.10
CA LEU A 108 -6.78 10.86 1.27
C LEU A 108 -5.77 12.00 1.31
N ALA A 109 -4.92 12.14 0.28
CA ALA A 109 -4.00 13.27 0.19
C ALA A 109 -4.74 14.60 0.08
N GLU A 110 -5.78 14.69 -0.76
CA GLU A 110 -6.64 15.86 -0.85
C GLU A 110 -7.30 16.19 0.50
N GLN A 111 -7.78 15.18 1.23
CA GLN A 111 -8.36 15.39 2.56
C GLN A 111 -7.31 15.91 3.56
N ALA A 112 -6.06 15.43 3.48
CA ALA A 112 -4.98 15.89 4.32
C ALA A 112 -4.59 17.35 3.99
N GLU A 113 -4.47 17.69 2.72
CA GLU A 113 -4.18 19.06 2.25
C GLU A 113 -5.28 20.03 2.67
N ASN A 114 -6.55 19.65 2.59
CA ASN A 114 -7.69 20.45 3.07
C ASN A 114 -7.63 20.76 4.58
N LEU A 115 -6.90 19.95 5.35
CA LEU A 115 -6.63 20.19 6.78
C LEU A 115 -5.31 20.96 7.01
N GLY A 116 -4.64 21.40 5.94
CA GLY A 116 -3.38 22.13 6.01
C GLY A 116 -2.17 21.22 6.28
N VAL A 117 -2.19 19.99 5.78
CA VAL A 117 -0.98 19.14 5.68
C VAL A 117 -0.22 19.54 4.43
N GLU A 118 1.08 19.72 4.56
CA GLU A 118 1.96 19.97 3.41
C GLU A 118 2.48 18.63 2.88
N ILE A 119 2.16 18.31 1.61
CA ILE A 119 2.61 17.06 0.97
C ILE A 119 3.62 17.41 -0.13
N TYR A 120 4.78 16.77 -0.09
CA TYR A 120 5.88 16.97 -1.03
C TYR A 120 6.14 15.69 -1.81
N PRO A 121 5.47 15.50 -2.97
CA PRO A 121 5.76 14.38 -3.86
C PRO A 121 7.08 14.60 -4.62
N GLY A 122 7.73 13.49 -5.02
CA GLY A 122 9.04 13.51 -5.68
C GLY A 122 10.22 13.64 -4.72
N PHE A 123 9.99 13.83 -3.42
CA PHE A 123 11.05 13.96 -2.42
C PHE A 123 11.21 12.65 -1.63
N ALA A 124 12.22 11.87 -2.01
CA ALA A 124 12.58 10.65 -1.29
C ALA A 124 13.39 10.98 -0.03
N ALA A 125 12.91 10.53 1.13
CA ALA A 125 13.73 10.54 2.34
C ALA A 125 14.87 9.53 2.19
N ALA A 126 16.11 9.98 2.35
CA ALA A 126 17.33 9.21 2.09
C ALA A 126 18.14 8.90 3.35
N GLU A 127 18.04 9.74 4.39
CA GLU A 127 18.81 9.60 5.61
C GLU A 127 17.95 9.96 6.84
N VAL A 128 18.18 9.25 7.95
CA VAL A 128 17.63 9.61 9.26
C VAL A 128 18.63 10.49 9.98
N LEU A 129 18.20 11.66 10.43
CA LEU A 129 19.02 12.60 11.20
C LEU A 129 18.82 12.35 12.70
N TYR A 130 19.92 12.38 13.45
CA TYR A 130 19.92 12.16 14.90
C TYR A 130 20.44 13.38 15.66
N HIS A 131 19.95 13.58 16.87
CA HIS A 131 20.55 14.46 17.86
C HIS A 131 21.80 13.81 18.46
N GLU A 132 22.59 14.58 19.20
CA GLU A 132 23.78 14.07 19.92
C GLU A 132 23.45 12.99 20.95
N ASP A 133 22.23 13.01 21.50
CA ASP A 133 21.74 12.00 22.43
C ASP A 133 21.23 10.71 21.75
N GLY A 134 21.29 10.64 20.40
CA GLY A 134 20.85 9.53 19.59
C GLY A 134 19.34 9.50 19.28
N SER A 135 18.56 10.47 19.74
CA SER A 135 17.14 10.58 19.37
C SER A 135 16.98 11.08 17.93
N VAL A 136 15.87 10.71 17.27
CA VAL A 136 15.61 11.14 15.89
C VAL A 136 15.32 12.63 15.86
N LYS A 137 16.09 13.38 15.05
CA LYS A 137 15.95 14.81 14.81
C LYS A 137 15.06 15.14 13.61
N GLY A 138 15.01 14.21 12.64
CA GLY A 138 14.30 14.39 11.38
C GLY A 138 14.85 13.49 10.29
N ILE A 139 14.72 13.94 9.04
CA ILE A 139 15.24 13.23 7.86
C ILE A 139 15.97 14.19 6.92
N ALA A 140 16.84 13.65 6.07
CA ALA A 140 17.31 14.35 4.89
C ALA A 140 16.73 13.72 3.62
N THR A 141 16.38 14.55 2.63
CA THR A 141 16.01 14.09 1.31
C THR A 141 17.26 13.79 0.48
N GLY A 142 17.13 12.92 -0.53
CA GLY A 142 18.21 12.66 -1.47
C GLY A 142 18.46 13.85 -2.41
N ASN A 143 19.65 13.88 -3.03
CA ASN A 143 19.94 14.80 -4.11
C ASN A 143 19.04 14.50 -5.32
N MET A 144 18.57 15.55 -6.00
CA MET A 144 17.80 15.44 -7.24
C MET A 144 18.68 15.85 -8.44
N GLY A 145 18.29 15.43 -9.64
CA GLY A 145 19.05 15.77 -10.85
C GLY A 145 20.45 15.15 -10.91
N VAL A 146 20.60 13.94 -10.38
CA VAL A 146 21.83 13.16 -10.48
C VAL A 146 21.71 12.20 -11.68
N GLY A 147 22.72 12.21 -12.56
CA GLY A 147 22.80 11.34 -13.72
C GLY A 147 23.02 9.87 -13.35
N LYS A 148 22.90 8.98 -14.35
CA LYS A 148 23.15 7.54 -14.15
C LYS A 148 24.61 7.20 -13.79
N ASP A 149 25.52 8.11 -14.09
CA ASP A 149 26.94 8.06 -13.74
C ASP A 149 27.26 8.56 -12.34
N GLY A 150 26.23 9.09 -11.64
CA GLY A 150 26.37 9.67 -10.30
C GLY A 150 26.75 11.16 -10.30
N GLU A 151 26.93 11.78 -11.48
CA GLU A 151 27.34 13.19 -11.58
C GLU A 151 26.11 14.13 -11.61
N PRO A 152 26.25 15.36 -11.09
CA PRO A 152 25.21 16.37 -11.18
C PRO A 152 24.85 16.71 -12.63
N THR A 153 23.55 16.81 -12.92
CA THR A 153 23.03 17.34 -14.19
C THR A 153 22.69 18.83 -14.07
N ASP A 154 22.27 19.46 -15.17
CA ASP A 154 21.84 20.87 -15.16
C ASP A 154 20.64 21.14 -14.24
N SER A 155 19.90 20.10 -13.85
CA SER A 155 18.77 20.14 -12.91
C SER A 155 19.13 19.71 -11.48
N PHE A 156 20.42 19.65 -11.16
CA PHE A 156 20.87 19.23 -9.84
C PHE A 156 20.35 20.13 -8.73
N GLN A 157 19.81 19.52 -7.71
CA GLN A 157 19.40 20.16 -6.46
C GLN A 157 19.88 19.30 -5.28
N PRO A 158 20.61 19.89 -4.32
CA PRO A 158 21.05 19.17 -3.14
C PRO A 158 19.84 18.77 -2.28
N GLY A 159 19.96 17.66 -1.58
CA GLY A 159 19.00 17.25 -0.58
C GLY A 159 18.85 18.28 0.54
N MET A 160 17.71 18.28 1.20
CA MET A 160 17.37 19.18 2.29
C MET A 160 17.17 18.39 3.58
N GLU A 161 17.56 18.98 4.71
CA GLU A 161 17.23 18.47 6.03
C GLU A 161 15.84 18.98 6.45
N LEU A 162 15.00 18.07 6.89
CA LEU A 162 13.68 18.34 7.45
C LEU A 162 13.67 17.93 8.91
N TRP A 163 13.64 18.90 9.81
CA TRP A 163 13.66 18.68 11.24
C TRP A 163 12.25 18.68 11.80
N ALA A 164 11.98 17.78 12.73
CA ALA A 164 10.67 17.65 13.36
C ALA A 164 10.78 17.18 14.81
N GLN A 165 9.84 17.58 15.64
CA GLN A 165 9.73 17.05 17.01
C GLN A 165 9.38 15.57 17.03
N GLN A 166 8.63 15.09 16.03
CA GLN A 166 8.28 13.69 15.83
C GLN A 166 8.36 13.34 14.35
N THR A 167 8.97 12.20 14.05
CA THR A 167 9.04 11.65 12.70
C THR A 167 8.29 10.32 12.66
N ILE A 168 7.32 10.19 11.75
CA ILE A 168 6.56 8.96 11.54
C ILE A 168 7.05 8.31 10.25
N PHE A 169 7.60 7.10 10.35
CA PHE A 169 8.04 6.31 9.22
C PHE A 169 6.89 5.43 8.74
N ALA A 170 6.23 5.81 7.67
CA ALA A 170 5.08 5.12 7.07
C ALA A 170 5.43 4.62 5.65
N GLU A 171 6.61 4.04 5.50
CA GLU A 171 7.24 3.66 4.24
C GLU A 171 6.80 2.29 3.69
N GLY A 172 5.82 1.65 4.32
CA GLY A 172 5.36 0.31 3.97
C GLY A 172 6.21 -0.82 4.57
N CYS A 173 5.98 -2.05 4.10
CA CYS A 173 6.56 -3.26 4.70
C CYS A 173 8.09 -3.37 4.60
N ARG A 174 8.73 -2.62 3.70
CA ARG A 174 10.19 -2.59 3.49
C ARG A 174 10.74 -1.18 3.34
N GLY A 175 10.34 -0.29 4.22
CA GLY A 175 10.84 1.09 4.24
C GLY A 175 12.36 1.13 4.39
N SER A 176 13.02 1.99 3.60
CA SER A 176 14.47 2.10 3.61
C SER A 176 14.99 2.69 4.91
N LEU A 177 14.37 3.77 5.39
CA LEU A 177 14.73 4.39 6.67
C LEU A 177 14.18 3.62 7.86
N SER A 178 13.01 3.01 7.71
CA SER A 178 12.41 2.15 8.76
C SER A 178 13.37 1.02 9.16
N LYS A 179 14.07 0.41 8.20
CA LYS A 179 15.08 -0.62 8.50
C LYS A 179 16.24 -0.08 9.34
N GLN A 180 16.73 1.13 9.02
CA GLN A 180 17.80 1.77 9.78
C GLN A 180 17.37 2.07 11.22
N VAL A 181 16.15 2.59 11.40
CA VAL A 181 15.58 2.90 12.72
C VAL A 181 15.35 1.61 13.53
N ILE A 182 14.84 0.55 12.90
CA ILE A 182 14.67 -0.75 13.55
C ILE A 182 16.01 -1.29 14.04
N GLU A 183 17.05 -1.27 13.22
CA GLU A 183 18.40 -1.73 13.57
C GLU A 183 19.02 -0.86 14.68
N GLN A 184 18.97 0.47 14.53
CA GLN A 184 19.54 1.43 15.46
C GLN A 184 18.96 1.29 16.87
N PHE A 185 17.65 1.12 16.99
CA PHE A 185 16.93 1.03 18.26
C PHE A 185 16.57 -0.41 18.67
N LYS A 186 16.99 -1.41 17.89
CA LYS A 186 16.72 -2.84 18.13
C LYS A 186 15.23 -3.13 18.33
N LEU A 187 14.39 -2.54 17.47
CA LEU A 187 12.94 -2.62 17.63
C LEU A 187 12.38 -4.01 17.32
N ASP A 188 13.13 -4.86 16.64
CA ASP A 188 12.77 -6.22 16.25
C ASP A 188 13.31 -7.32 17.19
N GLN A 189 14.02 -6.95 18.27
CA GLN A 189 14.71 -7.92 19.15
C GLN A 189 13.79 -8.99 19.79
N ASN A 190 12.48 -8.70 19.87
CA ASN A 190 11.47 -9.60 20.42
C ASN A 190 10.44 -10.04 19.36
N SER A 191 10.74 -9.85 18.08
CA SER A 191 9.85 -10.21 16.98
C SER A 191 10.35 -11.45 16.25
N GLU A 192 9.42 -12.27 15.76
CA GLU A 192 9.73 -13.35 14.83
C GLU A 192 10.20 -12.78 13.48
N PRO A 193 11.04 -13.52 12.72
CA PRO A 193 11.47 -13.10 11.41
C PRO A 193 10.28 -12.81 10.50
N GLN A 194 10.32 -11.68 9.81
CA GLN A 194 9.28 -11.30 8.88
C GLN A 194 9.32 -12.19 7.62
N THR A 195 8.16 -12.72 7.23
CA THR A 195 7.98 -13.43 5.98
C THR A 195 7.47 -12.50 4.90
N TYR A 196 7.82 -12.76 3.64
CA TYR A 196 7.44 -11.92 2.51
C TYR A 196 6.78 -12.75 1.42
N GLY A 197 5.77 -12.16 0.78
CA GLY A 197 5.19 -12.65 -0.46
C GLY A 197 5.46 -11.68 -1.60
N LEU A 198 5.77 -12.21 -2.78
CA LEU A 198 5.79 -11.43 -4.01
C LEU A 198 4.39 -11.48 -4.63
N GLY A 199 3.78 -10.31 -4.81
CA GLY A 199 2.51 -10.16 -5.51
C GLY A 199 2.71 -9.59 -6.92
N ILE A 200 2.10 -10.22 -7.91
CA ILE A 200 1.99 -9.72 -9.28
C ILE A 200 0.51 -9.44 -9.54
N LYS A 201 0.20 -8.30 -10.15
CA LYS A 201 -1.18 -7.89 -10.40
C LYS A 201 -1.30 -7.22 -11.75
N GLU A 202 -2.39 -7.53 -12.44
CA GLU A 202 -2.81 -6.90 -13.69
C GLU A 202 -4.26 -6.40 -13.58
N ILE A 203 -4.60 -5.37 -14.34
CA ILE A 203 -5.96 -4.90 -14.53
C ILE A 203 -6.36 -5.21 -15.97
N TRP A 204 -7.43 -5.99 -16.09
CA TRP A 204 -7.94 -6.41 -17.39
C TRP A 204 -9.29 -5.77 -17.65
N GLU A 205 -9.54 -5.37 -18.87
CA GLU A 205 -10.85 -5.04 -19.38
C GLU A 205 -11.49 -6.30 -19.97
N VAL A 206 -12.69 -6.63 -19.54
CA VAL A 206 -13.41 -7.83 -19.99
C VAL A 206 -14.73 -7.47 -20.67
N PRO A 207 -15.20 -8.29 -21.62
CA PRO A 207 -16.52 -8.10 -22.19
C PRO A 207 -17.60 -8.06 -21.11
N SER A 208 -18.61 -7.18 -21.30
CA SER A 208 -19.65 -6.92 -20.28
C SER A 208 -20.41 -8.19 -19.88
N GLU A 209 -20.59 -9.13 -20.81
CA GLU A 209 -21.24 -10.43 -20.54
C GLU A 209 -20.42 -11.38 -19.64
N LYS A 210 -19.14 -11.13 -19.49
CA LYS A 210 -18.22 -11.84 -18.58
C LYS A 210 -18.00 -11.11 -17.26
N HIS A 211 -18.38 -9.85 -17.21
CA HIS A 211 -18.19 -9.05 -16.02
C HIS A 211 -19.24 -9.38 -14.96
N GLN A 212 -18.83 -9.53 -13.70
CA GLN A 212 -19.68 -9.80 -12.54
C GLN A 212 -19.41 -8.78 -11.44
N PRO A 213 -19.95 -7.56 -11.54
CA PRO A 213 -19.63 -6.47 -10.60
C PRO A 213 -19.82 -6.88 -9.14
N GLY A 214 -18.80 -6.65 -8.31
CA GLY A 214 -18.80 -6.99 -6.89
C GLY A 214 -18.40 -8.45 -6.58
N LEU A 215 -18.01 -9.25 -7.59
CA LEU A 215 -17.45 -10.57 -7.36
C LEU A 215 -16.01 -10.47 -6.86
N VAL A 216 -15.74 -11.14 -5.76
CA VAL A 216 -14.41 -11.38 -5.19
C VAL A 216 -14.15 -12.87 -5.23
N MET A 217 -13.05 -13.28 -5.84
CA MET A 217 -12.62 -14.68 -5.85
C MET A 217 -11.18 -14.79 -5.36
N HIS A 218 -10.96 -15.67 -4.39
CA HIS A 218 -9.64 -16.09 -3.94
C HIS A 218 -9.40 -17.54 -4.31
N SER A 219 -8.17 -17.88 -4.62
CA SER A 219 -7.83 -19.27 -4.91
C SER A 219 -6.49 -19.69 -4.31
N ALA A 220 -6.35 -21.01 -4.12
CA ALA A 220 -5.12 -21.66 -3.74
C ALA A 220 -4.90 -22.91 -4.60
N GLY A 221 -3.70 -23.48 -4.59
CA GLY A 221 -3.33 -24.67 -5.34
C GLY A 221 -2.64 -24.33 -6.66
N TRP A 222 -3.03 -25.00 -7.75
CA TRP A 222 -2.40 -24.80 -9.06
C TRP A 222 -2.33 -23.31 -9.44
N PRO A 223 -1.23 -22.83 -10.04
CA PRO A 223 -0.06 -23.59 -10.54
C PRO A 223 1.01 -23.90 -9.47
N LEU A 224 0.86 -23.41 -8.25
CA LEU A 224 1.81 -23.72 -7.17
C LEU A 224 1.64 -25.14 -6.66
N ASP A 225 2.72 -25.74 -6.19
CA ASP A 225 2.71 -27.01 -5.51
C ASP A 225 2.29 -26.87 -4.04
N SER A 226 2.11 -28.00 -3.35
CA SER A 226 1.68 -28.03 -1.94
C SER A 226 2.73 -27.54 -0.95
N LYS A 227 3.96 -27.28 -1.38
CA LYS A 227 5.08 -26.83 -0.53
C LYS A 227 5.36 -25.33 -0.71
N THR A 228 4.75 -24.70 -1.70
CA THR A 228 4.93 -23.28 -2.00
C THR A 228 3.70 -22.51 -1.51
N TYR A 229 3.91 -21.64 -0.53
CA TYR A 229 2.86 -20.75 -0.05
C TYR A 229 2.49 -19.74 -1.13
N GLY A 230 1.17 -19.53 -1.31
CA GLY A 230 0.69 -18.54 -2.28
C GLY A 230 -0.75 -18.80 -2.70
N GLY A 231 -1.16 -18.09 -3.73
CA GLY A 231 -2.51 -18.19 -4.28
C GLY A 231 -2.78 -17.04 -5.25
N SER A 232 -4.03 -16.94 -5.65
CA SER A 232 -4.44 -15.93 -6.61
C SER A 232 -5.78 -15.31 -6.23
N PHE A 233 -6.09 -14.20 -6.87
CA PHE A 233 -7.37 -13.54 -6.72
C PHE A 233 -7.85 -12.91 -8.02
N ILE A 234 -9.19 -12.80 -8.14
CA ILE A 234 -9.85 -12.09 -9.23
C ILE A 234 -10.96 -11.23 -8.61
N TYR A 235 -10.88 -9.91 -8.83
CA TYR A 235 -11.84 -8.95 -8.32
C TYR A 235 -12.49 -8.18 -9.46
N HIS A 236 -13.81 -8.25 -9.56
CA HIS A 236 -14.61 -7.52 -10.55
C HIS A 236 -15.07 -6.19 -9.96
N PHE A 237 -14.49 -5.10 -10.43
CA PHE A 237 -14.88 -3.75 -10.00
C PHE A 237 -15.54 -2.94 -11.13
N ASP A 238 -15.51 -1.60 -11.12
CA ASP A 238 -16.28 -0.80 -12.06
C ASP A 238 -15.74 -0.83 -13.51
N ASP A 239 -16.54 -0.41 -14.46
CA ASP A 239 -16.17 -0.22 -15.87
C ASP A 239 -15.64 -1.48 -16.60
N ASN A 240 -16.25 -2.64 -16.35
CA ASN A 240 -15.83 -3.92 -16.91
C ASN A 240 -14.37 -4.29 -16.60
N LYS A 241 -13.81 -3.73 -15.53
CA LYS A 241 -12.45 -4.02 -15.10
C LYS A 241 -12.40 -5.18 -14.11
N VAL A 242 -11.35 -5.97 -14.25
CA VAL A 242 -11.05 -7.09 -13.38
C VAL A 242 -9.60 -7.01 -12.95
N ALA A 243 -9.38 -6.96 -11.63
CA ALA A 243 -8.04 -7.13 -11.09
C ALA A 243 -7.72 -8.61 -10.98
N VAL A 244 -6.65 -9.05 -11.63
CA VAL A 244 -6.11 -10.40 -11.55
C VAL A 244 -4.79 -10.34 -10.81
N GLY A 245 -4.64 -11.11 -9.74
CA GLY A 245 -3.44 -11.10 -8.94
C GLY A 245 -2.99 -12.48 -8.53
N PHE A 246 -1.69 -12.62 -8.33
CA PHE A 246 -1.02 -13.85 -7.96
C PHE A 246 0.05 -13.55 -6.92
N VAL A 247 0.14 -14.36 -5.89
CA VAL A 247 1.08 -14.18 -4.78
C VAL A 247 1.87 -15.47 -4.59
N VAL A 248 3.18 -15.33 -4.41
CA VAL A 248 4.09 -16.42 -4.07
C VAL A 248 4.89 -16.04 -2.83
N GLY A 249 4.91 -16.90 -1.81
CA GLY A 249 5.80 -16.74 -0.66
C GLY A 249 7.26 -16.84 -1.10
N LEU A 250 8.13 -15.92 -0.62
CA LEU A 250 9.53 -15.86 -1.05
C LEU A 250 10.43 -16.92 -0.38
N ASP A 251 9.84 -17.80 0.42
CA ASP A 251 10.48 -18.96 1.04
C ASP A 251 10.36 -20.25 0.21
N TYR A 252 9.94 -20.14 -1.05
CA TYR A 252 9.79 -21.30 -1.95
C TYR A 252 11.12 -22.06 -2.12
N GLN A 253 11.05 -23.39 -2.14
CA GLN A 253 12.22 -24.27 -2.15
C GLN A 253 12.83 -24.49 -3.54
N ASN A 254 12.02 -24.35 -4.60
CA ASN A 254 12.46 -24.57 -5.98
C ASN A 254 13.15 -23.32 -6.53
N PRO A 255 14.51 -23.32 -6.70
CA PRO A 255 15.23 -22.13 -7.19
C PRO A 255 14.91 -21.76 -8.65
N TYR A 256 14.27 -22.66 -9.38
CA TYR A 256 13.84 -22.43 -10.77
C TYR A 256 12.40 -21.92 -10.89
N LEU A 257 11.68 -21.76 -9.76
CA LEU A 257 10.35 -21.20 -9.78
C LEU A 257 10.44 -19.72 -10.17
N SER A 258 9.74 -19.35 -11.25
CA SER A 258 9.55 -17.95 -11.64
C SER A 258 8.15 -17.52 -11.28
N PRO A 259 7.96 -16.62 -10.31
CA PRO A 259 6.64 -16.14 -9.92
C PRO A 259 5.84 -15.56 -11.11
N PHE A 260 6.51 -14.90 -12.05
CA PHE A 260 5.84 -14.34 -13.23
C PHE A 260 5.37 -15.44 -14.19
N GLU A 261 6.17 -16.48 -14.44
CA GLU A 261 5.75 -17.61 -15.28
C GLU A 261 4.61 -18.40 -14.63
N GLU A 262 4.62 -18.57 -13.31
CA GLU A 262 3.51 -19.20 -12.59
C GLU A 262 2.24 -18.34 -12.68
N PHE A 263 2.34 -17.03 -12.63
CA PHE A 263 1.22 -16.12 -12.86
C PHE A 263 0.68 -16.25 -14.30
N GLN A 264 1.54 -16.40 -15.30
CA GLN A 264 1.10 -16.61 -16.69
C GLN A 264 0.42 -17.97 -16.90
N ARG A 265 0.74 -18.95 -16.07
CA ARG A 265 0.09 -20.28 -16.11
C ARG A 265 -1.28 -20.25 -15.44
N PHE A 266 -1.47 -19.41 -14.42
CA PHE A 266 -2.75 -19.20 -13.74
C PHE A 266 -3.80 -18.61 -14.67
#